data_f8d739e1b37947ac02ca89de651527c6
#
_entry.id   f8d739e1b37947ac02ca89de651527c6
#
_cell.length_a   1.000
_cell.length_b   1.000
_cell.length_c   1.000
_cell.angle_alpha   90.00
_cell.angle_beta   90.00
_cell.angle_gamma   90.00
#
_symmetry.space_group_name_H-M   'P 1'
#
loop_
_entity.id
_entity.type
_entity.pdbx_description
1 polymer ?
#
loop_
_entity_poly.entity_id
_entity_poly.type
_entity_poly.pdbx_seq_one_letter_code
_entity_poly.pdbx_strand_id
1 'polypeptide(L)'
;MRQGGARWHSDSGGDLLSLVERERSRWQRYHISSCLVLFDLSKATRPDKMERALFRGLSRRVRAADSIGRLGEERIGLLLPATGLNGAGKVVRDVLGSWRREEVPRCTVQCYPEKDAVVLEELPAE
;
A
#
# COMPACT_ATOMS: atom_id res chain seq x y z
N MET A 1 -3.58 21.57 6.95
CA MET A 1 -4.42 20.94 6.96
C MET A 1 -4.39 19.77 6.21
N ARG A 2 -4.72 18.90 6.54
CA ARG A 2 -4.61 17.81 6.05
C ARG A 2 -5.66 17.50 5.22
N GLN A 3 -5.65 16.89 4.42
CA GLN A 3 -6.61 16.63 3.71
C GLN A 3 -7.09 15.41 3.89
N GLY A 4 -7.92 14.94 3.54
CA GLY A 4 -8.54 13.76 3.82
C GLY A 4 -7.89 12.54 3.31
N GLY A 5 -6.69 12.49 3.38
CA GLY A 5 -5.96 11.35 2.91
C GLY A 5 -6.05 10.19 3.86
N ALA A 6 -5.27 9.18 3.57
CA ALA A 6 -5.25 7.96 4.35
C ALA A 6 -4.77 8.21 5.75
N ARG A 7 -5.18 7.38 6.69
CA ARG A 7 -4.68 7.43 8.01
C ARG A 7 -3.37 6.75 8.08
N TRP A 8 -2.45 7.31 8.82
CA TRP A 8 -1.14 6.72 9.05
C TRP A 8 -1.16 5.96 10.37
N HIS A 9 -0.76 4.71 10.33
CA HIS A 9 -0.69 3.87 11.50
C HIS A 9 0.77 3.54 11.77
N SER A 10 1.32 4.08 12.82
CA SER A 10 2.75 4.00 13.05
C SER A 10 3.19 2.82 13.91
N ASP A 11 2.28 2.03 14.43
CA ASP A 11 2.69 0.94 15.22
C ASP A 11 3.28 -0.13 14.37
N SER A 12 3.76 -1.19 14.93
CA SER A 12 4.45 -2.23 14.22
C SER A 12 3.54 -3.17 13.49
N GLY A 13 2.44 -2.71 13.03
CA GLY A 13 1.56 -3.50 12.19
C GLY A 13 0.27 -3.91 12.83
N GLY A 14 0.12 -3.70 14.13
CA GLY A 14 -1.07 -4.16 14.82
C GLY A 14 -2.34 -3.55 14.30
N ASP A 15 -2.36 -2.23 14.14
CA ASP A 15 -3.56 -1.56 13.69
C ASP A 15 -3.87 -1.86 12.24
N LEU A 16 -2.85 -1.90 11.40
CA LEU A 16 -3.10 -2.18 10.00
C LEU A 16 -3.57 -3.60 9.81
N LEU A 17 -3.01 -4.55 10.58
CA LEU A 17 -3.45 -5.93 10.47
C LEU A 17 -4.89 -6.11 10.91
N SER A 18 -5.32 -5.37 11.92
CA SER A 18 -6.72 -5.41 12.33
C SER A 18 -7.63 -4.92 11.21
N LEU A 19 -7.21 -3.88 10.50
CA LEU A 19 -7.99 -3.38 9.39
C LEU A 19 -8.03 -4.37 8.24
N VAL A 20 -6.95 -5.08 8.01
CA VAL A 20 -6.93 -6.11 6.98
C VAL A 20 -7.94 -7.20 7.31
N GLU A 21 -8.00 -7.63 8.57
CA GLU A 21 -8.96 -8.65 8.97
C GLU A 21 -10.39 -8.16 8.79
N ARG A 22 -10.62 -6.90 9.04
CA ARG A 22 -11.94 -6.34 8.84
C ARG A 22 -12.34 -6.40 7.36
N GLU A 23 -11.40 -6.13 6.46
CA GLU A 23 -11.71 -6.19 5.04
C GLU A 23 -11.95 -7.63 4.58
N ARG A 24 -11.26 -8.59 5.18
CA ARG A 24 -11.55 -9.98 4.85
C ARG A 24 -12.97 -10.36 5.27
N SER A 25 -13.40 -9.89 6.43
CA SER A 25 -14.77 -10.13 6.87
C SER A 25 -15.78 -9.49 5.94
N ARG A 26 -15.45 -8.31 5.42
CA ARG A 26 -16.34 -7.64 4.49
C ARG A 26 -16.49 -8.43 3.19
N TRP A 27 -15.43 -9.05 2.74
CA TRP A 27 -15.55 -9.90 1.58
C TRP A 27 -16.46 -11.08 1.87
N GLN A 28 -16.28 -11.70 3.02
CA GLN A 28 -17.08 -12.87 3.36
C GLN A 28 -18.56 -12.53 3.48
N ARG A 29 -18.87 -11.34 3.93
CA ARG A 29 -20.25 -10.97 4.15
C ARG A 29 -20.87 -10.27 2.94
N TYR A 30 -20.15 -9.43 2.26
CA TYR A 30 -20.70 -8.59 1.21
C TYR A 30 -20.01 -8.74 -0.12
N HIS A 31 -18.98 -9.56 -0.20
CA HIS A 31 -18.23 -9.78 -1.43
C HIS A 31 -17.58 -8.49 -1.95
N ILE A 32 -17.09 -7.67 -1.04
CA ILE A 32 -16.39 -6.45 -1.41
C ILE A 32 -14.89 -6.74 -1.37
N SER A 33 -14.23 -6.59 -2.51
CA SER A 33 -12.81 -6.87 -2.63
C SER A 33 -11.98 -5.82 -1.93
N SER A 34 -10.77 -6.17 -1.57
CA SER A 34 -9.80 -5.20 -1.05
C SER A 34 -8.42 -5.66 -1.43
N CYS A 35 -7.46 -4.76 -1.40
CA CYS A 35 -6.07 -5.08 -1.69
C CYS A 35 -5.17 -4.51 -0.63
N LEU A 36 -4.09 -5.23 -0.35
CA LEU A 36 -3.03 -4.76 0.52
C LEU A 36 -1.77 -4.65 -0.32
N VAL A 37 -1.22 -3.47 -0.39
CA VAL A 37 0.02 -3.21 -1.12
C VAL A 37 1.14 -3.16 -0.10
N LEU A 38 2.21 -3.90 -0.35
CA LEU A 38 3.35 -3.93 0.55
C LEU A 38 4.57 -3.35 -0.14
N PHE A 39 5.16 -2.35 0.49
CA PHE A 39 6.40 -1.76 0.01
C PHE A 39 7.52 -2.20 0.92
N ASP A 40 8.54 -2.83 0.36
CA ASP A 40 9.64 -3.38 1.13
C ASP A 40 10.83 -2.43 0.99
N LEU A 41 11.25 -1.87 2.10
CA LEU A 41 12.34 -0.92 2.14
C LEU A 41 13.63 -1.54 2.67
N SER A 42 13.67 -2.85 2.84
CA SER A 42 14.80 -3.50 3.49
C SER A 42 16.10 -3.38 2.70
N LYS A 43 15.99 -3.19 1.39
CA LYS A 43 17.18 -3.05 0.57
C LYS A 43 17.54 -1.61 0.27
N ALA A 44 16.83 -0.67 0.86
CA ALA A 44 17.10 0.74 0.59
C ALA A 44 18.38 1.16 1.30
N THR A 45 19.16 2.01 0.66
CA THR A 45 20.34 2.58 1.27
C THR A 45 19.97 3.48 2.43
N ARG A 46 18.89 4.23 2.28
CA ARG A 46 18.40 5.09 3.34
C ARG A 46 16.91 4.84 3.55
N PRO A 47 16.57 3.83 4.35
CA PRO A 47 15.16 3.48 4.51
C PRO A 47 14.31 4.61 5.08
N ASP A 48 14.86 5.42 5.98
CA ASP A 48 14.10 6.52 6.55
C ASP A 48 13.69 7.53 5.50
N LYS A 49 14.60 7.86 4.61
CA LYS A 49 14.29 8.81 3.55
C LYS A 49 13.30 8.22 2.58
N MET A 50 13.46 6.96 2.24
CA MET A 50 12.53 6.32 1.33
C MET A 50 11.14 6.24 1.95
N GLU A 51 11.07 5.96 3.25
CA GLU A 51 9.78 5.91 3.93
C GLU A 51 9.07 7.26 3.85
N ARG A 52 9.80 8.34 4.11
CA ARG A 52 9.19 9.66 4.07
C ARG A 52 8.74 10.04 2.67
N ALA A 53 9.55 9.71 1.67
CA ALA A 53 9.17 10.01 0.30
C ALA A 53 7.95 9.20 -0.11
N LEU A 54 7.91 7.95 0.31
CA LEU A 54 6.79 7.09 -0.01
C LEU A 54 5.52 7.59 0.64
N PHE A 55 5.60 7.96 1.91
CA PHE A 55 4.43 8.46 2.60
C PHE A 55 3.90 9.73 1.93
N ARG A 56 4.79 10.62 1.51
CA ARG A 56 4.34 11.83 0.83
C ARG A 56 3.65 11.49 -0.49
N GLY A 57 4.22 10.58 -1.25
CA GLY A 57 3.61 10.20 -2.52
C GLY A 57 2.28 9.52 -2.35
N LEU A 58 2.20 8.62 -1.37
CA LEU A 58 0.96 7.92 -1.11
C LEU A 58 -0.11 8.87 -0.61
N SER A 59 0.27 9.79 0.28
CA SER A 59 -0.70 10.70 0.86
C SER A 59 -1.39 11.58 -0.16
N ARG A 60 -0.71 11.87 -1.27
CA ARG A 60 -1.32 12.67 -2.30
C ARG A 60 -2.27 11.89 -3.17
N ARG A 61 -2.11 10.58 -3.21
CA ARG A 61 -2.85 9.78 -4.17
C ARG A 61 -4.01 9.01 -3.58
N VAL A 62 -3.92 8.64 -2.29
CA VAL A 62 -4.89 7.71 -1.73
C VAL A 62 -6.13 8.42 -1.24
N ARG A 63 -7.19 7.65 -1.07
CA ARG A 63 -8.49 8.15 -0.63
C ARG A 63 -8.58 8.11 0.88
N ALA A 64 -9.60 8.78 1.41
CA ALA A 64 -9.80 8.82 2.86
C ALA A 64 -10.05 7.44 3.45
N ALA A 65 -10.63 6.52 2.68
CA ALA A 65 -10.90 5.19 3.19
C ALA A 65 -9.67 4.29 3.23
N ASP A 66 -8.60 4.71 2.58
CA ASP A 66 -7.38 3.90 2.52
C ASP A 66 -6.58 4.11 3.80
N SER A 67 -5.72 3.16 4.12
CA SER A 67 -4.89 3.23 5.32
C SER A 67 -3.44 2.90 4.99
N ILE A 68 -2.53 3.62 5.59
CA ILE A 68 -1.10 3.41 5.42
C ILE A 68 -0.53 3.09 6.79
N GLY A 69 0.36 2.13 6.88
CA GLY A 69 0.98 1.81 8.16
C GLY A 69 2.22 0.97 7.99
N ARG A 70 2.98 0.85 9.06
CA ARG A 70 4.13 -0.02 9.06
C ARG A 70 3.71 -1.44 9.32
N LEU A 71 4.36 -2.37 8.63
CA LEU A 71 4.16 -3.79 8.89
C LEU A 71 5.55 -4.37 9.14
N GLY A 72 6.03 -4.21 10.33
CA GLY A 72 7.38 -4.61 10.67
C GLY A 72 8.30 -3.43 10.51
N GLU A 73 9.60 -3.69 10.55
CA GLU A 73 10.56 -2.61 10.61
C GLU A 73 10.81 -1.93 9.29
N GLU A 74 10.73 -2.64 8.23
CA GLU A 74 11.13 -2.08 6.94
C GLU A 74 10.09 -2.30 5.87
N ARG A 75 8.83 -2.43 6.26
CA ARG A 75 7.76 -2.58 5.29
C ARG A 75 6.63 -1.60 5.59
N ILE A 76 6.11 -1.02 4.53
CA ILE A 76 4.97 -0.12 4.61
C ILE A 76 3.82 -0.80 3.91
N GLY A 77 2.68 -0.83 4.55
CA GLY A 77 1.47 -1.39 3.96
C GLY A 77 0.48 -0.31 3.60
N LEU A 78 -0.20 -0.51 2.49
CA LEU A 78 -1.27 0.37 2.05
C LEU A 78 -2.50 -0.49 1.84
N LEU A 79 -3.53 -0.26 2.62
CA LEU A 79 -4.76 -1.02 2.52
C LEU A 79 -5.76 -0.24 1.70
N LEU A 80 -6.27 -0.86 0.66
CA LEU A 80 -7.20 -0.24 -0.29
C LEU A 80 -8.52 -0.98 -0.26
N PRO A 81 -9.47 -0.51 0.55
CA PRO A 81 -10.79 -1.14 0.60
C PRO A 81 -11.54 -0.95 -0.71
N ALA A 82 -12.40 -1.90 -1.02
CA ALA A 82 -13.26 -1.85 -2.21
C ALA A 82 -12.45 -1.62 -3.47
N THR A 83 -11.30 -2.29 -3.57
CA THR A 83 -10.37 -2.08 -4.68
C THR A 83 -9.88 -3.44 -5.16
N GLY A 84 -9.89 -3.66 -6.45
CA GLY A 84 -9.35 -4.88 -7.04
C GLY A 84 -7.93 -4.69 -7.50
N LEU A 85 -7.38 -5.71 -8.12
CA LEU A 85 -5.99 -5.71 -8.52
C LEU A 85 -5.67 -4.59 -9.51
N ASN A 86 -6.55 -4.34 -10.47
CA ASN A 86 -6.30 -3.28 -11.44
C ASN A 86 -6.26 -1.93 -10.77
N GLY A 87 -7.16 -1.69 -9.83
CA GLY A 87 -7.17 -0.43 -9.11
C GLY A 87 -5.93 -0.25 -8.25
N ALA A 88 -5.51 -1.33 -7.59
CA ALA A 88 -4.31 -1.25 -6.77
C ALA A 88 -3.08 -0.99 -7.64
N GLY A 89 -3.00 -1.65 -8.78
CA GLY A 89 -1.88 -1.42 -9.70
C GLY A 89 -1.84 0.01 -10.19
N LYS A 90 -3.01 0.61 -10.43
CA LYS A 90 -3.05 1.98 -10.88
C LYS A 90 -2.52 2.93 -9.80
N VAL A 91 -2.88 2.69 -8.55
CA VAL A 91 -2.38 3.52 -7.46
C VAL A 91 -0.86 3.43 -7.40
N VAL A 92 -0.32 2.23 -7.46
CA VAL A 92 1.13 2.05 -7.38
C VAL A 92 1.81 2.72 -8.57
N ARG A 93 1.29 2.55 -9.77
CA ARG A 93 1.90 3.17 -10.93
C ARG A 93 1.85 4.69 -10.86
N ASP A 94 0.76 5.23 -10.31
CA ASP A 94 0.67 6.68 -10.16
C ASP A 94 1.71 7.18 -9.16
N VAL A 95 1.89 6.48 -8.06
CA VAL A 95 2.85 6.89 -7.04
C VAL A 95 4.27 6.73 -7.56
N LEU A 96 4.61 5.59 -8.13
CA LEU A 96 5.96 5.34 -8.58
C LEU A 96 6.27 6.05 -9.89
N GLY A 97 5.26 6.41 -10.65
CA GLY A 97 5.46 7.14 -11.89
C GLY A 97 6.00 8.53 -11.66
N SER A 98 5.75 9.11 -10.51
CA SER A 98 6.32 10.40 -10.16
C SER A 98 7.54 10.27 -9.26
N TRP A 99 8.03 9.06 -9.08
CA TRP A 99 9.16 8.80 -8.20
C TRP A 99 10.43 9.31 -8.86
N ARG A 100 11.18 10.11 -8.15
CA ARG A 100 12.36 10.76 -8.73
C ARG A 100 13.68 10.27 -8.14
N ARG A 101 13.64 9.25 -7.31
CA ARG A 101 14.86 8.77 -6.69
C ARG A 101 15.38 7.58 -7.45
N GLU A 102 16.68 7.32 -7.31
CA GLU A 102 17.27 6.20 -7.98
C GLU A 102 16.78 4.89 -7.45
N GLU A 103 16.62 4.78 -6.17
CA GLU A 103 16.15 3.54 -5.58
C GLU A 103 14.64 3.54 -5.56
N VAL A 104 14.04 2.44 -5.99
CA VAL A 104 12.60 2.27 -6.02
C VAL A 104 12.23 1.18 -5.04
N PRO A 105 11.24 1.38 -4.18
CA PRO A 105 10.87 0.32 -3.25
C PRO A 105 10.31 -0.88 -3.98
N ARG A 106 10.60 -2.06 -3.44
CA ARG A 106 10.01 -3.27 -3.96
C ARG A 106 8.56 -3.31 -3.54
N CYS A 107 7.70 -3.73 -4.44
CA CYS A 107 6.28 -3.62 -4.18
C CYS A 107 5.55 -4.87 -4.59
N THR A 108 4.71 -5.38 -3.69
CA THR A 108 3.82 -6.50 -4.01
C THR A 108 2.40 -6.13 -3.64
N VAL A 109 1.44 -6.78 -4.28
CA VAL A 109 0.04 -6.57 -3.98
C VAL A 109 -0.61 -7.91 -3.70
N GLN A 110 -1.37 -7.95 -2.61
CA GLN A 110 -2.21 -9.09 -2.32
C GLN A 110 -3.64 -8.62 -2.29
N CYS A 111 -4.51 -9.23 -3.06
CA CYS A 111 -5.90 -8.86 -3.08
C CYS A 111 -6.74 -9.97 -2.47
N TYR A 112 -7.76 -9.60 -1.76
CA TYR A 112 -8.70 -10.56 -1.22
C TYR A 112 -10.00 -10.40 -1.97
N PRO A 113 -10.44 -11.44 -2.63
CA PRO A 113 -10.06 -12.84 -2.44
C PRO A 113 -9.07 -13.34 -3.48
N GLU A 114 -7.89 -12.89 -3.48
CA GLU A 114 -6.93 -13.39 -4.43
C GLU A 114 -6.09 -14.46 -3.82
N LYS A 115 -5.47 -15.28 -4.62
CA LYS A 115 -4.66 -16.33 -4.11
C LYS A 115 -3.21 -16.01 -4.09
N ASP A 116 -2.74 -15.24 -5.05
CA ASP A 116 -1.31 -15.01 -5.20
C ASP A 116 -0.99 -13.54 -5.10
N ALA A 117 0.17 -13.25 -4.57
CA ALA A 117 0.67 -11.88 -4.56
C ALA A 117 1.26 -11.54 -5.93
N VAL A 118 1.18 -10.29 -6.30
CA VAL A 118 1.72 -9.83 -7.56
C VAL A 118 2.82 -8.83 -7.25
N VAL A 119 3.99 -9.01 -7.89
CA VAL A 119 5.11 -8.11 -7.72
C VAL A 119 4.96 -6.98 -8.72
N LEU A 120 4.57 -5.82 -8.24
CA LEU A 120 4.21 -4.73 -9.13
C LEU A 120 5.39 -4.02 -9.73
N GLU A 121 6.57 -4.17 -9.15
CA GLU A 121 7.74 -3.54 -9.74
C GLU A 121 8.05 -4.13 -11.10
N GLU A 122 7.47 -5.27 -11.41
CA GLU A 122 7.70 -5.90 -12.70
C GLU A 122 6.59 -5.65 -13.68
N LEU A 123 5.63 -4.82 -13.35
CA LEU A 123 4.58 -4.52 -14.29
C LEU A 123 5.15 -3.73 -15.47
N PRO A 124 4.64 -3.99 -16.64
CA PRO A 124 5.12 -3.24 -17.80
C PRO A 124 4.76 -1.79 -17.69
N ALA A 125 5.65 -0.96 -18.20
CA ALA A 125 5.35 0.46 -18.23
C ALA A 125 4.22 0.71 -19.19
N GLU A 126 3.36 1.58 -18.86
CA GLU A 126 2.27 1.85 -19.74
C GLU A 126 2.52 3.01 -20.58
#